data_c7fbb7fd42a8d0a8db65b17db92f3f13
#
_entry.id   c7fbb7fd42a8d0a8db65b17db92f3f13
#
_cell.length_a   1.000
_cell.length_b   1.000
_cell.length_c   1.000
_cell.angle_alpha   90.00
_cell.angle_beta   90.00
_cell.angle_gamma   90.00
#
_symmetry.space_group_name_H-M   'P 1'
#
loop_
_entity.id
_entity.type
_entity.pdbx_description
1 polymer ?
#
loop_
_entity_poly.entity_id
_entity_poly.type
_entity_poly.pdbx_seq_one_letter_code
_entity_poly.pdbx_strand_id
1 'polypeptide(L)'
;MAKFYRSEDKTVLLEAFGAGSSIENLKSLKANTTDAAVEKHLPVVTQEGNKITVAVSSVEHPMLPEHYIMGVYIETKNGGQLHKFAPGDKPEAVFMLADGDEFIAAYEYC
;
A
#
# COMPACT_ATOMS: atom_id res chain seq x y z
N MET A 1 -5.73 -5.98 10.94
CA MET A 1 -5.30 -5.84 9.52
C MET A 1 -5.89 -4.58 8.92
N ALA A 2 -5.13 -3.94 8.07
CA ALA A 2 -5.63 -2.77 7.35
C ALA A 2 -6.80 -3.14 6.45
N LYS A 3 -7.80 -2.29 6.40
CA LYS A 3 -8.96 -2.46 5.53
C LYS A 3 -8.98 -1.37 4.47
N PHE A 4 -9.13 -1.79 3.22
CA PHE A 4 -9.16 -0.90 2.09
C PHE A 4 -10.49 -1.02 1.36
N TYR A 5 -10.93 0.08 0.80
CA TYR A 5 -12.17 0.16 0.01
C TYR A 5 -11.89 0.88 -1.29
N ARG A 6 -12.67 0.57 -2.32
CA ARG A 6 -12.53 1.22 -3.62
C ARG A 6 -13.85 1.81 -4.05
N SER A 7 -13.85 3.07 -4.47
CA SER A 7 -15.00 3.75 -5.04
C SER A 7 -15.17 3.40 -6.52
N GLU A 8 -16.28 3.83 -7.13
CA GLU A 8 -16.52 3.58 -8.55
C GLU A 8 -15.48 4.25 -9.44
N ASP A 9 -14.95 5.38 -9.04
CA ASP A 9 -13.91 6.08 -9.79
C ASP A 9 -12.51 5.52 -9.51
N LYS A 10 -12.44 4.39 -8.82
CA LYS A 10 -11.21 3.65 -8.49
C LYS A 10 -10.30 4.35 -7.49
N THR A 11 -10.82 5.29 -6.74
CA THR A 11 -10.10 5.84 -5.59
C THR A 11 -10.07 4.80 -4.47
N VAL A 12 -8.89 4.54 -3.91
CA VAL A 12 -8.75 3.60 -2.81
C VAL A 12 -8.66 4.36 -1.50
N LEU A 13 -9.47 3.95 -0.54
CA LEU A 13 -9.55 4.55 0.79
C LEU A 13 -9.11 3.54 1.84
N LEU A 14 -8.36 4.02 2.80
CA LEU A 14 -7.98 3.24 3.97
C LEU A 14 -8.94 3.57 5.13
N GLU A 15 -9.50 2.53 5.75
CA GLU A 15 -10.28 2.72 6.96
C GLU A 15 -9.34 2.99 8.14
N ALA A 16 -9.33 4.22 8.61
CA ALA A 16 -8.45 4.64 9.70
C ALA A 16 -9.11 4.46 11.08
N PHE A 17 -10.41 4.63 11.16
CA PHE A 17 -11.16 4.54 12.41
C PHE A 17 -12.45 3.80 12.20
N GLY A 18 -12.91 3.14 13.25
CA GLY A 18 -14.19 2.46 13.22
C GLY A 18 -14.05 0.96 13.24
N ALA A 19 -15.16 0.31 13.52
CA ALA A 19 -15.26 -1.14 13.54
C ALA A 19 -16.47 -1.60 12.73
N GLY A 20 -16.87 -0.80 11.75
CA GLY A 20 -18.01 -1.09 10.90
C GLY A 20 -17.78 -2.30 10.01
N SER A 21 -18.86 -2.88 9.55
CA SER A 21 -18.81 -4.05 8.68
C SER A 21 -18.59 -3.66 7.22
N SER A 22 -19.12 -2.53 6.81
CA SER A 22 -18.99 -2.07 5.41
C SER A 22 -19.30 -0.59 5.32
N ILE A 23 -18.80 0.02 4.25
CA ILE A 23 -19.13 1.41 3.90
C ILE A 23 -20.01 1.36 2.66
N GLU A 24 -21.16 2.03 2.73
CA GLU A 24 -22.10 2.03 1.61
C GLU A 24 -21.46 2.65 0.36
N ASN A 25 -21.74 2.03 -0.78
CA ASN A 25 -21.24 2.43 -2.10
C ASN A 25 -19.74 2.27 -2.31
N LEU A 26 -19.05 1.61 -1.38
CA LEU A 26 -17.63 1.30 -1.54
C LEU A 26 -17.43 -0.20 -1.55
N LYS A 27 -16.57 -0.66 -2.45
CA LYS A 27 -16.21 -2.07 -2.53
C LYS A 27 -15.05 -2.35 -1.58
N SER A 28 -15.23 -3.30 -0.69
CA SER A 28 -14.14 -3.78 0.16
C SER A 28 -13.10 -4.50 -0.69
N LEU A 29 -11.83 -4.17 -0.50
CA LEU A 29 -10.72 -4.82 -1.19
C LEU A 29 -10.05 -5.82 -0.27
N LYS A 30 -9.63 -6.94 -0.85
CA LYS A 30 -8.89 -7.96 -0.15
C LYS A 30 -7.46 -7.95 -0.66
N ALA A 31 -6.50 -7.73 0.23
CA ALA A 31 -5.10 -7.69 -0.15
C ALA A 31 -4.66 -9.00 -0.83
N ASN A 32 -3.73 -8.88 -1.76
CA ASN A 32 -3.16 -10.01 -2.51
C ASN A 32 -4.17 -10.80 -3.35
N THR A 33 -5.26 -10.14 -3.76
CA THR A 33 -6.24 -10.72 -4.67
C THR A 33 -6.30 -9.92 -5.96
N THR A 34 -6.93 -10.47 -6.98
CA THR A 34 -7.13 -9.78 -8.26
C THR A 34 -8.03 -8.56 -8.12
N ASP A 35 -8.88 -8.53 -7.09
CA ASP A 35 -9.75 -7.37 -6.83
C ASP A 35 -8.96 -6.17 -6.30
N ALA A 36 -7.89 -6.42 -5.57
CA ALA A 36 -7.07 -5.37 -4.96
C ALA A 36 -5.88 -4.99 -5.83
N ALA A 37 -5.25 -5.96 -6.48
CA ALA A 37 -4.09 -5.74 -7.33
C ALA A 37 -4.32 -6.35 -8.69
N VAL A 38 -4.25 -5.54 -9.72
CA VAL A 38 -4.44 -5.99 -11.10
C VAL A 38 -3.24 -6.80 -11.57
N GLU A 39 -2.07 -6.55 -11.00
CA GLU A 39 -0.83 -7.21 -11.36
C GLU A 39 -0.19 -7.87 -10.14
N LYS A 40 0.52 -8.95 -10.39
CA LYS A 40 1.14 -9.74 -9.31
C LYS A 40 2.48 -9.14 -8.89
N HIS A 41 2.44 -7.95 -8.33
CA HIS A 41 3.62 -7.30 -7.78
C HIS A 41 3.60 -7.43 -6.28
N LEU A 42 4.49 -8.27 -5.76
CA LEU A 42 4.65 -8.39 -4.33
C LEU A 42 5.73 -7.41 -3.89
N PRO A 43 5.45 -6.53 -2.92
CA PRO A 43 6.49 -5.66 -2.39
C PRO A 43 7.56 -6.48 -1.70
N VAL A 44 8.81 -6.13 -1.95
CA VAL A 44 9.97 -6.71 -1.26
C VAL A 44 10.34 -5.78 -0.13
N VAL A 45 10.26 -6.27 1.09
CA VAL A 45 10.50 -5.48 2.30
C VAL A 45 11.85 -5.84 2.90
N THR A 46 12.64 -4.81 3.19
CA THR A 46 13.90 -4.94 3.91
C THR A 46 13.85 -4.08 5.15
N GLN A 47 14.27 -4.60 6.28
CA GLN A 47 14.28 -3.86 7.54
C GLN A 47 15.68 -3.81 8.13
N GLU A 48 16.13 -2.60 8.50
CA GLU A 48 17.35 -2.37 9.27
C GLU A 48 17.01 -1.47 10.45
N GLY A 49 16.93 -2.05 11.65
CA GLY A 49 16.49 -1.30 12.83
C GLY A 49 15.10 -0.73 12.61
N ASN A 50 14.95 0.58 12.69
CA ASN A 50 13.68 1.27 12.48
C ASN A 50 13.46 1.70 11.02
N LYS A 51 14.37 1.38 10.12
CA LYS A 51 14.27 1.72 8.71
C LYS A 51 13.64 0.59 7.93
N ILE A 52 12.53 0.87 7.26
CA ILE A 52 11.83 -0.07 6.39
C ILE A 52 11.97 0.41 4.94
N THR A 53 12.53 -0.44 4.10
CA THR A 53 12.62 -0.17 2.66
C THR A 53 11.67 -1.11 1.93
N VAL A 54 10.79 -0.55 1.11
CA VAL A 54 9.83 -1.33 0.32
C VAL A 54 10.12 -1.07 -1.15
N ALA A 55 10.55 -2.10 -1.84
CA ALA A 55 10.73 -2.06 -3.29
C ALA A 55 9.60 -2.84 -3.95
N VAL A 56 8.89 -2.21 -4.87
CA VAL A 56 7.80 -2.87 -5.55
C VAL A 56 8.32 -3.47 -6.83
N SER A 57 8.22 -4.80 -6.91
CA SER A 57 8.56 -5.59 -8.08
C SER A 57 10.04 -5.69 -8.41
N SER A 58 10.51 -6.92 -8.56
CA SER A 58 11.80 -7.23 -9.16
C SER A 58 11.78 -7.10 -10.68
N VAL A 59 10.61 -7.02 -11.29
CA VAL A 59 10.42 -6.78 -12.72
C VAL A 59 9.97 -5.34 -12.88
N GLU A 60 10.57 -4.63 -13.83
CA GLU A 60 10.22 -3.24 -14.07
C GLU A 60 8.73 -3.06 -14.33
N HIS A 61 8.05 -2.43 -13.40
CA HIS A 61 6.67 -2.02 -13.59
C HIS A 61 6.63 -0.68 -14.31
N PRO A 62 5.73 -0.49 -15.29
CA PRO A 62 5.58 0.82 -15.90
C PRO A 62 5.23 1.87 -14.86
N MET A 63 5.84 3.05 -15.01
CA MET A 63 5.54 4.23 -14.19
C MET A 63 5.09 5.35 -15.11
N LEU A 64 4.09 5.05 -15.96
CA LEU A 64 3.55 5.96 -16.95
C LEU A 64 2.30 6.66 -16.41
N PRO A 65 1.94 7.86 -16.90
CA PRO A 65 0.75 8.55 -16.39
C PRO A 65 -0.53 7.72 -16.43
N GLU A 66 -0.69 6.84 -17.41
CA GLU A 66 -1.88 6.01 -17.57
C GLU A 66 -1.81 4.70 -16.78
N HIS A 67 -0.62 4.32 -16.31
CA HIS A 67 -0.45 3.07 -15.56
C HIS A 67 0.83 3.12 -14.75
N TYR A 68 0.71 3.25 -13.44
CA TYR A 68 1.86 3.32 -12.54
C TYR A 68 1.48 2.83 -11.14
N ILE A 69 2.49 2.46 -10.38
CA ILE A 69 2.29 2.14 -8.96
C ILE A 69 2.03 3.45 -8.23
N MET A 70 0.84 3.59 -7.66
CA MET A 70 0.37 4.85 -7.09
C MET A 70 0.92 5.11 -5.70
N GLY A 71 1.27 4.07 -4.97
CA GLY A 71 1.84 4.24 -3.66
C GLY A 71 2.06 2.94 -2.92
N VAL A 72 2.73 3.07 -1.79
CA VAL A 72 2.97 1.98 -0.84
C VAL A 72 2.47 2.43 0.52
N TYR A 73 1.69 1.58 1.16
CA TYR A 73 1.28 1.77 2.54
C TYR A 73 1.90 0.68 3.39
N ILE A 74 2.52 1.05 4.51
CA ILE A 74 2.94 0.06 5.50
C ILE A 74 2.02 0.13 6.69
N GLU A 75 1.60 -1.04 7.14
CA GLU A 75 0.84 -1.21 8.37
C GLU A 75 1.82 -1.50 9.50
N THR A 76 1.67 -0.81 10.61
CA THR A 76 2.51 -0.99 11.79
C THR A 76 1.64 -1.22 13.02
N LYS A 77 2.27 -1.63 14.12
CA LYS A 77 1.56 -1.85 15.39
C LYS A 77 0.76 -0.63 15.84
N ASN A 78 1.30 0.57 15.66
CA ASN A 78 0.68 1.81 16.13
C ASN A 78 -0.09 2.56 15.04
N GLY A 79 -0.22 2.00 13.83
CA GLY A 79 -0.93 2.67 12.75
C GLY A 79 -0.36 2.30 11.40
N GLY A 80 0.17 3.29 10.68
CA GLY A 80 0.75 3.06 9.39
C GLY A 80 1.33 4.31 8.78
N GLN A 81 1.96 4.15 7.60
CA GLN A 81 2.55 5.25 6.85
C GLN A 81 2.28 5.03 5.37
N LEU A 82 2.01 6.12 4.66
CA LEU A 82 1.75 6.10 3.23
C LEU A 82 2.83 6.87 2.48
N HIS A 83 3.36 6.27 1.43
CA HIS A 83 4.23 6.94 0.47
C HIS A 83 3.55 6.92 -0.89
N LYS A 84 3.31 8.09 -1.47
CA LYS A 84 2.66 8.21 -2.78
C LYS A 84 3.71 8.43 -3.85
N PHE A 85 3.54 7.74 -4.98
CA PHE A 85 4.40 7.91 -6.15
C PHE A 85 3.73 8.78 -7.20
N ALA A 86 4.54 9.37 -8.05
CA ALA A 86 4.10 10.02 -9.28
C ALA A 86 4.61 9.21 -10.48
N PRO A 87 4.01 9.38 -11.66
CA PRO A 87 4.56 8.75 -12.87
C PRO A 87 6.03 9.14 -13.06
N GLY A 88 6.86 8.17 -13.39
CA GLY A 88 8.29 8.36 -13.57
C GLY A 88 9.13 8.14 -12.31
N ASP A 89 8.50 8.04 -11.15
CA ASP A 89 9.22 7.75 -9.91
C ASP A 89 9.75 6.33 -9.90
N LYS A 90 10.87 6.12 -9.19
CA LYS A 90 11.33 4.79 -8.88
C LYS A 90 10.38 4.19 -7.83
N PRO A 91 9.83 2.98 -8.06
CA PRO A 91 8.85 2.40 -7.13
C PRO A 91 9.51 1.80 -5.89
N GLU A 92 10.19 2.63 -5.14
CA GLU A 92 10.86 2.25 -3.90
C GLU A 92 10.58 3.32 -2.85
N ALA A 93 10.13 2.90 -1.68
CA ALA A 93 9.80 3.80 -0.58
C ALA A 93 10.59 3.43 0.67
N VAL A 94 11.02 4.44 1.41
CA VAL A 94 11.72 4.26 2.68
C VAL A 94 10.87 4.88 3.79
N PHE A 95 10.68 4.11 4.85
CA PHE A 95 9.91 4.53 6.02
C PHE A 95 10.78 4.44 7.26
N MET A 96 10.53 5.31 8.23
CA MET A 96 11.17 5.24 9.53
C MET A 96 10.12 4.96 10.58
N LEU A 97 10.34 3.90 11.36
CA LEU A 97 9.46 3.59 12.48
C LEU A 97 9.87 4.37 13.71
N ALA A 98 8.89 4.82 14.47
CA ALA A 98 9.15 5.35 15.80
C ALA A 98 9.64 4.23 16.72
N ASP A 99 10.41 4.58 17.75
CA ASP A 99 10.87 3.60 18.73
C ASP A 99 9.65 2.92 19.38
N GLY A 100 9.69 1.59 19.42
CA GLY A 100 8.61 0.80 19.96
C GLY A 100 7.52 0.43 18.98
N ASP A 101 7.52 1.00 17.78
CA ASP A 101 6.60 0.58 16.73
C ASP A 101 7.17 -0.66 16.01
N GLU A 102 6.28 -1.43 15.38
CA GLU A 102 6.66 -2.68 14.72
C GLU A 102 6.02 -2.75 13.33
N PHE A 103 6.82 -3.19 12.35
CA PHE A 103 6.31 -3.43 11.00
C PHE A 103 5.41 -4.66 10.97
N ILE A 104 4.26 -4.56 10.32
CA ILE A 104 3.32 -5.68 10.15
C ILE A 104 3.24 -6.12 8.71
N ALA A 105 2.93 -5.21 7.79
CA ALA A 105 2.71 -5.57 6.40
C ALA A 105 2.90 -4.37 5.48
N ALA A 106 3.22 -4.64 4.22
CA ALA A 106 3.30 -3.64 3.16
C ALA A 106 2.26 -3.93 2.08
N TYR A 107 1.67 -2.87 1.56
CA TYR A 107 0.66 -2.94 0.50
C TYR A 107 1.03 -1.96 -0.60
N GLU A 108 0.81 -2.35 -1.84
CA GLU A 108 0.96 -1.45 -2.98
C GLU A 108 -0.32 -1.41 -3.79
N TYR A 109 -0.53 -0.34 -4.54
CA TYR A 109 -1.66 -0.21 -5.43
C TYR A 109 -1.25 0.43 -6.75
N CYS A 110 -1.69 -0.17 -7.86
CA CYS A 110 -1.51 0.38 -9.20
C CYS A 110 -2.81 0.46 -10.02
#